data_119d2f13605c6e1e024101873c36b664
#
_entry.id   119d2f13605c6e1e024101873c36b664
#
_cell.length_a   1.000
_cell.length_b   1.000
_cell.length_c   1.000
_cell.angle_alpha   90.00
_cell.angle_beta   90.00
_cell.angle_gamma   90.00
#
_symmetry.space_group_name_H-M   'P 1'
#
loop_
_entity.id
_entity.type
_entity.pdbx_description
1 polymer ?
#
loop_
_entity_poly.entity_id
_entity_poly.type
_entity_poly.pdbx_seq_one_letter_code
_entity_poly.pdbx_strand_id
1 'polypeptide(L)'
;MQTVNLEQSTGIDPLITPKKKNTWAKLKKFKWLYIMLLPGIVYFVVFKYFPMWGVLIAFQDYSPFLGFTGSTWVGFEHFKDFFMNPDFTRLLRNTFILALYDLVFYFPAPIILSLLLNEIRINFYKRFVQTLVYVPHFMSWVIIASISYVFLTTSGGVVNSILENVLGHKIDFLSSPSWFRPMIMTQIIWKEVGWGTVIFLAALASVDQEQYEAAIVDGAGRFRRLWHVTLPALRSTIVILLILRLGNFLDTGFQQIYLMSNSLNRGVADVFDTYVYFVGITEGAFSYSTAVGLFKSVVGIVLIVGADRLAKKLGQGGLF
;
A
#
# COMPACT_ATOMS: atom_id res chain seq x y z
N MET A 1 -26.98 -40.76 71.91
CA MET A 1 -25.60 -40.70 71.36
C MET A 1 -25.60 -41.40 70.03
N GLN A 2 -25.78 -40.65 68.98
CA GLN A 2 -25.68 -41.15 67.62
C GLN A 2 -24.41 -40.57 67.03
N THR A 3 -23.45 -41.43 66.67
CA THR A 3 -22.21 -41.09 65.99
C THR A 3 -22.49 -40.96 64.52
N VAL A 4 -22.30 -39.76 63.97
CA VAL A 4 -22.38 -39.47 62.51
C VAL A 4 -21.05 -39.82 61.94
N ASN A 5 -21.01 -40.83 61.05
CA ASN A 5 -19.86 -41.16 60.18
C ASN A 5 -19.82 -40.18 58.99
N LEU A 6 -18.80 -39.36 58.99
CA LEU A 6 -18.43 -38.55 57.80
C LEU A 6 -17.36 -39.31 57.02
N GLU A 7 -17.78 -40.13 56.05
CA GLU A 7 -16.92 -40.58 54.96
C GLU A 7 -16.95 -39.54 53.86
N GLN A 8 -15.93 -38.70 53.86
CA GLN A 8 -15.65 -37.79 52.68
C GLN A 8 -15.08 -38.61 51.55
N SER A 9 -15.89 -38.83 50.52
CA SER A 9 -15.43 -39.34 49.23
C SER A 9 -14.68 -38.24 48.49
N THR A 10 -13.36 -38.28 48.52
CA THR A 10 -12.50 -37.51 47.60
C THR A 10 -12.59 -38.10 46.20
N GLY A 11 -13.63 -37.74 45.44
CA GLY A 11 -13.72 -38.00 44.05
C GLY A 11 -12.75 -37.11 43.27
N ILE A 12 -11.52 -37.56 43.08
CA ILE A 12 -10.60 -36.97 42.13
C ILE A 12 -11.11 -37.37 40.71
N ASP A 13 -11.75 -36.44 40.04
CA ASP A 13 -12.12 -36.60 38.64
C ASP A 13 -10.86 -36.99 37.81
N PRO A 14 -10.89 -38.08 37.03
CA PRO A 14 -9.75 -38.47 36.24
C PRO A 14 -9.48 -37.38 35.21
N LEU A 15 -8.24 -36.86 35.22
CA LEU A 15 -7.67 -35.91 34.25
C LEU A 15 -8.27 -36.13 32.90
N ILE A 16 -9.03 -35.14 32.42
CA ILE A 16 -9.55 -35.08 31.04
C ILE A 16 -8.34 -35.06 30.11
N THR A 17 -7.89 -36.21 29.71
CA THR A 17 -6.88 -36.33 28.65
C THR A 17 -7.43 -35.66 27.39
N PRO A 18 -6.73 -34.68 26.78
CA PRO A 18 -7.22 -34.02 25.59
C PRO A 18 -7.38 -35.07 24.49
N LYS A 19 -8.62 -35.40 24.16
CA LYS A 19 -8.96 -36.29 23.04
C LYS A 19 -8.18 -35.84 21.82
N LYS A 20 -7.25 -36.65 21.28
CA LYS A 20 -6.53 -36.42 20.00
C LYS A 20 -7.55 -35.98 18.98
N LYS A 21 -7.52 -34.71 18.60
CA LYS A 21 -8.45 -34.14 17.63
C LYS A 21 -8.25 -34.87 16.29
N ASN A 22 -9.18 -35.72 15.91
CA ASN A 22 -9.11 -36.48 14.67
C ASN A 22 -9.24 -35.49 13.49
N THR A 23 -8.10 -35.03 12.97
CA THR A 23 -7.98 -34.03 11.89
C THR A 23 -8.73 -34.49 10.64
N TRP A 24 -8.73 -35.80 10.35
CA TRP A 24 -9.46 -36.38 9.24
C TRP A 24 -10.99 -36.27 9.35
N ALA A 25 -11.52 -36.43 10.54
CA ALA A 25 -12.96 -36.27 10.77
C ALA A 25 -13.39 -34.80 10.59
N LYS A 26 -12.53 -33.85 11.00
CA LYS A 26 -12.76 -32.41 10.74
C LYS A 26 -12.68 -32.08 9.26
N LEU A 27 -11.69 -32.59 8.53
CA LEU A 27 -11.57 -32.41 7.08
C LEU A 27 -12.81 -32.92 6.33
N LYS A 28 -13.32 -34.12 6.68
CA LYS A 28 -14.56 -34.65 6.10
C LYS A 28 -15.78 -33.78 6.42
N LYS A 29 -15.88 -33.26 7.64
CA LYS A 29 -17.00 -32.40 8.08
C LYS A 29 -17.03 -31.09 7.28
N PHE A 30 -15.85 -30.50 7.00
CA PHE A 30 -15.75 -29.20 6.33
C PHE A 30 -15.29 -29.29 4.86
N LYS A 31 -15.48 -30.47 4.19
CA LYS A 31 -15.02 -30.71 2.84
C LYS A 31 -15.46 -29.65 1.83
N TRP A 32 -16.68 -29.17 1.92
CA TRP A 32 -17.21 -28.15 1.02
C TRP A 32 -16.51 -26.81 1.18
N LEU A 33 -16.14 -26.45 2.40
CA LEU A 33 -15.38 -25.24 2.66
C LEU A 33 -13.99 -25.29 2.03
N TYR A 34 -13.31 -26.44 2.12
CA TYR A 34 -12.01 -26.64 1.46
C TYR A 34 -12.13 -26.65 -0.07
N ILE A 35 -13.20 -27.23 -0.63
CA ILE A 35 -13.45 -27.21 -2.08
C ILE A 35 -13.67 -25.76 -2.56
N MET A 36 -14.38 -24.92 -1.80
CA MET A 36 -14.57 -23.51 -2.14
C MET A 36 -13.27 -22.68 -2.03
N LEU A 37 -12.35 -23.05 -1.14
CA LEU A 37 -11.05 -22.40 -1.01
C LEU A 37 -10.04 -22.84 -2.07
N LEU A 38 -10.23 -24.04 -2.67
CA LEU A 38 -9.27 -24.66 -3.58
C LEU A 38 -8.93 -23.76 -4.79
N PRO A 39 -9.89 -23.13 -5.50
CA PRO A 39 -9.57 -22.23 -6.62
C PRO A 39 -8.66 -21.08 -6.20
N GLY A 40 -8.90 -20.48 -5.02
CA GLY A 40 -8.07 -19.41 -4.47
C GLY A 40 -6.65 -19.91 -4.12
N ILE A 41 -6.55 -21.07 -3.47
CA ILE A 41 -5.25 -21.67 -3.15
C ILE A 41 -4.46 -21.98 -4.43
N VAL A 42 -5.10 -22.60 -5.43
CA VAL A 42 -4.47 -22.90 -6.72
C VAL A 42 -3.97 -21.61 -7.39
N TYR A 43 -4.80 -20.56 -7.40
CA TYR A 43 -4.39 -19.26 -7.91
C TYR A 43 -3.12 -18.74 -7.22
N PHE A 44 -3.08 -18.74 -5.88
CA PHE A 44 -1.92 -18.25 -5.14
C PHE A 44 -0.68 -19.11 -5.41
N VAL A 45 -0.82 -20.45 -5.38
CA VAL A 45 0.30 -21.36 -5.64
C VAL A 45 0.86 -21.15 -7.04
N VAL A 46 0.01 -21.14 -8.07
CA VAL A 46 0.45 -21.09 -9.47
C VAL A 46 0.96 -19.69 -9.84
N PHE A 47 0.27 -18.61 -9.43
CA PHE A 47 0.56 -17.26 -9.91
C PHE A 47 1.36 -16.39 -8.93
N LYS A 48 1.51 -16.80 -7.67
CA LYS A 48 2.29 -16.06 -6.67
C LYS A 48 3.50 -16.86 -6.18
N TYR A 49 3.30 -18.07 -5.67
CA TYR A 49 4.40 -18.86 -5.12
C TYR A 49 5.31 -19.47 -6.18
N PHE A 50 4.75 -20.05 -7.23
CA PHE A 50 5.57 -20.66 -8.29
C PHE A 50 6.52 -19.66 -8.95
N PRO A 51 6.12 -18.41 -9.32
CA PRO A 51 7.04 -17.42 -9.89
C PRO A 51 8.14 -16.97 -8.92
N MET A 52 8.00 -17.18 -7.61
CA MET A 52 9.06 -16.83 -6.65
C MET A 52 10.37 -17.62 -6.89
N TRP A 53 10.32 -18.77 -7.58
CA TRP A 53 11.53 -19.44 -8.05
C TRP A 53 12.38 -18.54 -8.96
N GLY A 54 11.75 -17.62 -9.68
CA GLY A 54 12.42 -16.61 -10.49
C GLY A 54 13.39 -15.71 -9.71
N VAL A 55 13.25 -15.62 -8.39
CA VAL A 55 14.21 -14.89 -7.54
C VAL A 55 15.63 -15.46 -7.65
N LEU A 56 15.77 -16.76 -7.96
CA LEU A 56 17.08 -17.41 -8.11
C LEU A 56 17.92 -16.81 -9.24
N ILE A 57 17.27 -16.27 -10.29
CA ILE A 57 18.02 -15.63 -11.40
C ILE A 57 18.80 -14.40 -10.97
N ALA A 58 18.45 -13.77 -9.83
CA ALA A 58 19.25 -12.67 -9.27
C ALA A 58 20.68 -13.09 -8.88
N PHE A 59 20.91 -14.39 -8.70
CA PHE A 59 22.19 -14.97 -8.30
C PHE A 59 22.90 -15.74 -9.43
N GLN A 60 22.31 -15.71 -10.64
CA GLN A 60 22.80 -16.39 -11.84
C GLN A 60 23.03 -15.38 -12.95
N ASP A 61 23.95 -15.62 -13.83
CA ASP A 61 24.01 -15.00 -15.16
C ASP A 61 23.00 -15.75 -16.06
N TYR A 62 21.73 -15.38 -15.91
CA TYR A 62 20.61 -16.10 -16.49
C TYR A 62 20.47 -15.83 -17.98
N SER A 63 20.51 -16.93 -18.75
CA SER A 63 20.15 -16.90 -20.16
C SER A 63 18.81 -17.63 -20.37
N PRO A 64 17.81 -17.00 -20.99
CA PRO A 64 16.54 -17.66 -21.34
C PRO A 64 16.71 -18.95 -22.17
N PHE A 65 17.78 -19.03 -22.97
CA PHE A 65 18.09 -20.19 -23.81
C PHE A 65 18.63 -21.39 -23.02
N LEU A 66 19.35 -21.12 -21.92
CA LEU A 66 19.95 -22.15 -21.07
C LEU A 66 19.03 -22.55 -19.90
N GLY A 67 18.06 -21.68 -19.56
CA GLY A 67 17.17 -21.87 -18.43
C GLY A 67 17.89 -21.84 -17.08
N PHE A 68 17.17 -22.17 -16.01
CA PHE A 68 17.70 -22.12 -14.63
C PHE A 68 18.85 -23.08 -14.38
N THR A 69 18.85 -24.26 -14.99
CA THR A 69 19.83 -25.32 -14.74
C THR A 69 21.12 -25.13 -15.54
N GLY A 70 21.04 -24.49 -16.69
CA GLY A 70 22.17 -24.24 -17.57
C GLY A 70 22.88 -22.90 -17.36
N SER A 71 22.25 -22.00 -16.63
CA SER A 71 22.82 -20.67 -16.35
C SER A 71 23.87 -20.73 -15.22
N THR A 72 24.93 -19.95 -15.33
CA THR A 72 26.05 -19.92 -14.39
C THR A 72 25.67 -19.20 -13.10
N TRP A 73 26.07 -19.74 -11.96
CA TRP A 73 25.91 -19.07 -10.67
C TRP A 73 27.01 -18.04 -10.46
N VAL A 74 26.61 -16.76 -10.23
CA VAL A 74 27.51 -15.63 -10.01
C VAL A 74 27.37 -15.04 -8.59
N GLY A 75 26.48 -15.61 -7.78
CA GLY A 75 26.27 -15.16 -6.40
C GLY A 75 25.75 -13.72 -6.31
N PHE A 76 26.47 -12.85 -5.62
CA PHE A 76 26.05 -11.45 -5.37
C PHE A 76 26.62 -10.44 -6.37
N GLU A 77 27.15 -10.87 -7.51
CA GLU A 77 27.78 -9.98 -8.50
C GLU A 77 26.80 -8.90 -9.00
N HIS A 78 25.57 -9.27 -9.40
CA HIS A 78 24.55 -8.30 -9.82
C HIS A 78 24.19 -7.27 -8.76
N PHE A 79 24.23 -7.64 -7.47
CA PHE A 79 24.01 -6.69 -6.37
C PHE A 79 25.17 -5.72 -6.25
N LYS A 80 26.42 -6.20 -6.38
CA LYS A 80 27.61 -5.36 -6.37
C LYS A 80 27.55 -4.36 -7.52
N ASP A 81 27.25 -4.82 -8.73
CA ASP A 81 27.12 -3.98 -9.91
C ASP A 81 26.02 -2.92 -9.73
N PHE A 82 24.89 -3.31 -9.14
CA PHE A 82 23.81 -2.40 -8.82
C PHE A 82 24.24 -1.27 -7.87
N PHE A 83 24.93 -1.59 -6.78
CA PHE A 83 25.40 -0.58 -5.82
C PHE A 83 26.53 0.29 -6.37
N MET A 84 27.31 -0.23 -7.31
CA MET A 84 28.37 0.51 -8.01
C MET A 84 27.89 1.30 -9.21
N ASN A 85 26.64 1.09 -9.64
CA ASN A 85 26.05 1.77 -10.79
C ASN A 85 25.96 3.29 -10.54
N PRO A 86 26.46 4.14 -11.45
CA PRO A 86 26.38 5.60 -11.33
C PRO A 86 24.95 6.11 -11.11
N ASP A 87 23.95 5.41 -11.66
CA ASP A 87 22.55 5.78 -11.55
C ASP A 87 21.93 5.42 -10.19
N PHE A 88 22.56 4.56 -9.39
CA PHE A 88 22.01 4.10 -8.11
C PHE A 88 21.57 5.25 -7.20
N THR A 89 22.45 6.23 -6.99
CA THR A 89 22.16 7.38 -6.12
C THR A 89 21.00 8.22 -6.65
N ARG A 90 20.91 8.40 -7.96
CA ARG A 90 19.81 9.13 -8.62
C ARG A 90 18.48 8.39 -8.43
N LEU A 91 18.45 7.09 -8.71
CA LEU A 91 17.27 6.23 -8.56
C LEU A 91 16.79 6.18 -7.11
N LEU A 92 17.72 5.96 -6.17
CA LEU A 92 17.42 5.93 -4.75
C LEU A 92 16.82 7.26 -4.28
N ARG A 93 17.46 8.39 -4.63
CA ARG A 93 16.98 9.73 -4.28
C ARG A 93 15.58 10.00 -4.83
N ASN A 94 15.34 9.69 -6.11
CA ASN A 94 14.05 9.95 -6.75
C ASN A 94 12.96 9.08 -6.16
N THR A 95 13.22 7.78 -5.99
CA THR A 95 12.28 6.84 -5.35
C THR A 95 11.97 7.28 -3.92
N PHE A 96 13.00 7.64 -3.14
CA PHE A 96 12.81 8.08 -1.76
C PHE A 96 11.99 9.37 -1.66
N ILE A 97 12.27 10.37 -2.52
CA ILE A 97 11.52 11.64 -2.50
C ILE A 97 10.06 11.42 -2.88
N LEU A 98 9.77 10.60 -3.91
CA LEU A 98 8.38 10.30 -4.29
C LEU A 98 7.66 9.51 -3.20
N ALA A 99 8.33 8.54 -2.57
CA ALA A 99 7.80 7.80 -1.43
C ALA A 99 7.53 8.69 -0.22
N LEU A 100 8.41 9.66 0.05
CA LEU A 100 8.20 10.65 1.11
C LEU A 100 7.02 11.58 0.79
N TYR A 101 6.89 12.01 -0.47
CA TYR A 101 5.73 12.82 -0.90
C TYR A 101 4.42 12.03 -0.77
N ASP A 102 4.42 10.75 -1.12
CA ASP A 102 3.29 9.87 -0.92
C ASP A 102 2.90 9.78 0.57
N LEU A 103 3.88 9.59 1.44
CA LEU A 103 3.64 9.50 2.87
C LEU A 103 3.15 10.81 3.49
N VAL A 104 3.66 11.96 3.02
CA VAL A 104 3.34 13.28 3.59
C VAL A 104 2.07 13.87 3.01
N PHE A 105 1.83 13.71 1.71
CA PHE A 105 0.70 14.37 1.03
C PHE A 105 -0.45 13.43 0.73
N TYR A 106 -0.17 12.22 0.21
CA TYR A 106 -1.24 11.29 -0.10
C TYR A 106 -1.78 10.58 1.14
N PHE A 107 -0.93 10.03 2.00
CA PHE A 107 -1.39 9.24 3.15
C PHE A 107 -2.36 10.00 4.10
N PRO A 108 -2.17 11.27 4.43
CA PRO A 108 -3.12 12.04 5.22
C PRO A 108 -4.42 12.42 4.47
N ALA A 109 -4.39 12.47 3.14
CA ALA A 109 -5.52 12.96 2.36
C ALA A 109 -6.81 12.13 2.53
N PRO A 110 -6.81 10.77 2.47
CA PRO A 110 -7.99 9.96 2.78
C PRO A 110 -8.49 10.12 4.22
N ILE A 111 -7.58 10.33 5.18
CA ILE A 111 -7.95 10.56 6.58
C ILE A 111 -8.73 11.87 6.68
N ILE A 112 -8.17 12.96 6.14
CA ILE A 112 -8.82 14.28 6.14
C ILE A 112 -10.17 14.21 5.43
N LEU A 113 -10.22 13.59 4.25
CA LEU A 113 -11.46 13.46 3.48
C LEU A 113 -12.52 12.64 4.22
N SER A 114 -12.15 11.56 4.91
CA SER A 114 -13.07 10.75 5.71
C SER A 114 -13.67 11.54 6.87
N LEU A 115 -12.84 12.33 7.55
CA LEU A 115 -13.29 13.22 8.64
C LEU A 115 -14.27 14.28 8.12
N LEU A 116 -13.96 14.92 6.98
CA LEU A 116 -14.85 15.89 6.36
C LEU A 116 -16.18 15.27 5.93
N LEU A 117 -16.14 14.08 5.29
CA LEU A 117 -17.35 13.34 4.90
C LEU A 117 -18.19 12.87 6.10
N ASN A 118 -17.53 12.58 7.22
CA ASN A 118 -18.23 12.18 8.44
C ASN A 118 -19.04 13.34 9.08
N GLU A 119 -18.60 14.56 8.90
CA GLU A 119 -19.30 15.76 9.38
C GLU A 119 -20.53 16.15 8.53
N ILE A 120 -20.67 15.60 7.32
CA ILE A 120 -21.80 15.89 6.44
C ILE A 120 -23.06 15.21 6.97
N ARG A 121 -24.05 16.02 7.37
CA ARG A 121 -25.33 15.56 7.94
C ARG A 121 -26.36 15.13 6.88
N ILE A 122 -26.31 15.75 5.70
CA ILE A 122 -27.28 15.50 4.62
C ILE A 122 -26.80 14.28 3.82
N ASN A 123 -27.50 13.15 3.97
CA ASN A 123 -27.14 11.88 3.34
C ASN A 123 -27.06 11.96 1.81
N PHE A 124 -27.93 12.71 1.16
CA PHE A 124 -27.90 12.90 -0.30
C PHE A 124 -26.58 13.55 -0.73
N TYR A 125 -26.20 14.66 -0.08
CA TYR A 125 -24.97 15.37 -0.39
C TYR A 125 -23.74 14.53 -0.07
N LYS A 126 -23.75 13.82 1.06
CA LYS A 126 -22.67 12.89 1.42
C LYS A 126 -22.45 11.83 0.33
N ARG A 127 -23.52 11.16 -0.13
CA ARG A 127 -23.43 10.15 -1.19
C ARG A 127 -22.98 10.75 -2.53
N PHE A 128 -23.46 11.93 -2.87
CA PHE A 128 -23.06 12.62 -4.10
C PHE A 128 -21.54 12.91 -4.11
N VAL A 129 -21.01 13.50 -3.03
CA VAL A 129 -19.56 13.76 -2.90
C VAL A 129 -18.76 12.45 -2.91
N GLN A 130 -19.21 11.43 -2.18
CA GLN A 130 -18.57 10.11 -2.21
C GLN A 130 -18.50 9.54 -3.64
N THR A 131 -19.58 9.60 -4.40
CA THR A 131 -19.57 9.12 -5.79
C THR A 131 -18.56 9.89 -6.64
N LEU A 132 -18.52 11.21 -6.54
CA LEU A 132 -17.58 12.03 -7.29
C LEU A 132 -16.11 11.70 -6.99
N VAL A 133 -15.76 11.51 -5.72
CA VAL A 133 -14.37 11.24 -5.32
C VAL A 133 -13.98 9.78 -5.53
N TYR A 134 -14.95 8.85 -5.68
CA TYR A 134 -14.65 7.43 -5.92
C TYR A 134 -14.44 7.11 -7.42
N VAL A 135 -15.13 7.83 -8.32
CA VAL A 135 -15.06 7.58 -9.77
C VAL A 135 -13.64 7.56 -10.33
N PRO A 136 -12.73 8.49 -9.98
CA PRO A 136 -11.36 8.49 -10.52
C PRO A 136 -10.58 7.21 -10.24
N HIS A 137 -10.83 6.53 -9.13
CA HIS A 137 -10.17 5.27 -8.79
C HIS A 137 -10.35 4.19 -9.86
N PHE A 138 -11.49 4.13 -10.50
CA PHE A 138 -11.81 3.13 -11.53
C PHE A 138 -11.20 3.45 -12.91
N MET A 139 -10.61 4.63 -13.08
CA MET A 139 -9.94 5.01 -14.31
C MET A 139 -8.54 4.37 -14.39
N SER A 140 -8.14 3.91 -15.59
CA SER A 140 -6.79 3.44 -15.80
C SER A 140 -5.77 4.58 -15.76
N TRP A 141 -4.51 4.28 -15.43
CA TRP A 141 -3.44 5.28 -15.49
C TRP A 141 -3.24 5.85 -16.89
N VAL A 142 -3.52 5.08 -17.93
CA VAL A 142 -3.48 5.56 -19.33
C VAL A 142 -4.47 6.69 -19.55
N ILE A 143 -5.71 6.54 -19.08
CA ILE A 143 -6.74 7.59 -19.17
C ILE A 143 -6.31 8.84 -18.38
N ILE A 144 -5.80 8.66 -17.17
CA ILE A 144 -5.34 9.78 -16.33
C ILE A 144 -4.17 10.53 -16.97
N ALA A 145 -3.20 9.80 -17.51
CA ALA A 145 -2.10 10.39 -18.28
C ALA A 145 -2.62 11.17 -19.49
N SER A 146 -3.53 10.58 -20.28
CA SER A 146 -4.12 11.24 -21.45
C SER A 146 -4.88 12.52 -21.09
N ILE A 147 -5.68 12.48 -20.02
CA ILE A 147 -6.34 13.69 -19.48
C ILE A 147 -5.31 14.74 -19.09
N SER A 148 -4.25 14.33 -18.39
CA SER A 148 -3.18 15.25 -17.98
C SER A 148 -2.50 15.89 -19.18
N TYR A 149 -2.22 15.12 -20.25
CA TYR A 149 -1.67 15.67 -21.49
C TYR A 149 -2.62 16.68 -22.12
N VAL A 150 -3.90 16.37 -22.29
CA VAL A 150 -4.90 17.26 -22.89
C VAL A 150 -5.05 18.57 -22.09
N PHE A 151 -5.03 18.48 -20.76
CA PHE A 151 -5.24 19.66 -19.92
C PHE A 151 -3.97 20.51 -19.73
N LEU A 152 -2.79 19.88 -19.62
CA LEU A 152 -1.55 20.54 -19.21
C LEU A 152 -0.60 20.89 -20.35
N THR A 153 -0.88 20.43 -21.60
CA THR A 153 -0.02 20.77 -22.74
C THR A 153 0.10 22.28 -22.93
N THR A 154 1.27 22.75 -23.37
CA THR A 154 1.53 24.17 -23.64
C THR A 154 0.81 24.68 -24.87
N SER A 155 0.50 23.82 -25.83
CA SER A 155 -0.20 24.18 -27.07
C SER A 155 -1.66 23.71 -27.00
N GLY A 156 -2.58 24.64 -26.67
CA GLY A 156 -4.02 24.37 -26.66
C GLY A 156 -4.54 23.64 -25.39
N GLY A 157 -3.70 23.42 -24.37
CA GLY A 157 -4.14 22.84 -23.11
C GLY A 157 -5.04 23.80 -22.32
N VAL A 158 -6.12 23.27 -21.76
CA VAL A 158 -7.14 24.07 -21.03
C VAL A 158 -6.50 24.87 -19.90
N VAL A 159 -5.65 24.24 -19.07
CA VAL A 159 -4.99 24.90 -17.95
C VAL A 159 -4.05 26.01 -18.43
N ASN A 160 -3.25 25.74 -19.46
CA ASN A 160 -2.33 26.72 -20.00
C ASN A 160 -3.03 27.88 -20.72
N SER A 161 -4.20 27.64 -21.33
CA SER A 161 -5.02 28.72 -21.89
C SER A 161 -5.57 29.66 -20.80
N ILE A 162 -5.97 29.11 -19.67
CA ILE A 162 -6.42 29.92 -18.52
C ILE A 162 -5.24 30.67 -17.91
N LEU A 163 -4.09 30.04 -17.73
CA LEU A 163 -2.88 30.67 -17.18
C LEU A 163 -2.37 31.80 -18.08
N GLU A 164 -2.36 31.60 -19.38
CA GLU A 164 -1.99 32.65 -20.35
C GLU A 164 -2.88 33.89 -20.22
N ASN A 165 -4.19 33.70 -20.04
CA ASN A 165 -5.13 34.80 -19.86
C ASN A 165 -5.00 35.50 -18.51
N VAL A 166 -4.63 34.78 -17.42
CA VAL A 166 -4.57 35.31 -16.06
C VAL A 166 -3.16 35.83 -15.72
N LEU A 167 -2.12 35.07 -16.09
CA LEU A 167 -0.73 35.35 -15.70
C LEU A 167 0.12 35.90 -16.86
N GLY A 168 -0.40 35.93 -18.09
CA GLY A 168 0.32 36.38 -19.27
C GLY A 168 1.40 35.42 -19.79
N HIS A 169 1.53 34.21 -19.23
CA HIS A 169 2.50 33.21 -19.68
C HIS A 169 2.01 31.79 -19.48
N LYS A 170 2.60 30.84 -20.25
CA LYS A 170 2.33 29.40 -20.16
C LYS A 170 3.36 28.74 -19.25
N ILE A 171 2.98 27.62 -18.66
CA ILE A 171 3.84 26.79 -17.82
C ILE A 171 4.00 25.43 -18.50
N ASP A 172 5.24 24.99 -18.66
CA ASP A 172 5.53 23.62 -19.14
C ASP A 172 5.46 22.64 -17.97
N PHE A 173 4.26 22.10 -17.72
CA PHE A 173 4.02 21.11 -16.68
C PHE A 173 4.58 19.73 -17.03
N LEU A 174 4.51 19.34 -18.31
CA LEU A 174 4.76 17.98 -18.73
C LEU A 174 6.24 17.65 -18.90
N SER A 175 7.05 18.63 -19.31
CA SER A 175 8.47 18.43 -19.56
C SER A 175 9.38 18.97 -18.46
N SER A 176 8.87 19.88 -17.63
CA SER A 176 9.66 20.51 -16.58
C SER A 176 9.94 19.55 -15.41
N PRO A 177 11.22 19.34 -15.06
CA PRO A 177 11.59 18.53 -13.88
C PRO A 177 11.00 19.05 -12.56
N SER A 178 10.80 20.36 -12.41
CA SER A 178 10.26 20.96 -11.19
C SER A 178 8.78 20.64 -10.97
N TRP A 179 8.01 20.50 -12.05
CA TRP A 179 6.58 20.20 -12.00
C TRP A 179 6.28 18.70 -11.98
N PHE A 180 7.24 17.85 -12.31
CA PHE A 180 7.02 16.41 -12.39
C PHE A 180 6.44 15.82 -11.09
N ARG A 181 7.13 16.04 -9.96
CA ARG A 181 6.70 15.46 -8.67
C ARG A 181 5.37 16.00 -8.16
N PRO A 182 5.11 17.33 -8.18
CA PRO A 182 3.79 17.88 -7.86
C PRO A 182 2.68 17.31 -8.74
N MET A 183 2.91 17.16 -10.03
CA MET A 183 1.95 16.60 -10.98
C MET A 183 1.63 15.13 -10.66
N ILE A 184 2.65 14.28 -10.46
CA ILE A 184 2.49 12.88 -10.06
C ILE A 184 1.67 12.79 -8.76
N MET A 185 1.97 13.62 -7.77
CA MET A 185 1.29 13.62 -6.48
C MET A 185 -0.17 14.05 -6.59
N THR A 186 -0.45 15.08 -7.40
CA THR A 186 -1.82 15.55 -7.67
C THR A 186 -2.66 14.44 -8.33
N GLN A 187 -2.09 13.73 -9.30
CA GLN A 187 -2.75 12.61 -9.97
C GLN A 187 -3.07 11.45 -8.98
N ILE A 188 -2.10 11.08 -8.13
CA ILE A 188 -2.29 10.03 -7.11
C ILE A 188 -3.41 10.43 -6.14
N ILE A 189 -3.36 11.65 -5.59
CA ILE A 189 -4.37 12.13 -4.66
C ILE A 189 -5.74 12.13 -5.34
N TRP A 190 -5.85 12.71 -6.52
CA TRP A 190 -7.12 12.75 -7.25
C TRP A 190 -7.70 11.38 -7.54
N LYS A 191 -6.85 10.42 -7.95
CA LYS A 191 -7.28 9.06 -8.26
C LYS A 191 -7.65 8.25 -7.02
N GLU A 192 -6.81 8.27 -6.00
CA GLU A 192 -6.83 7.25 -4.96
C GLU A 192 -7.43 7.74 -3.63
N VAL A 193 -7.57 9.06 -3.42
CA VAL A 193 -8.04 9.60 -2.15
C VAL A 193 -9.43 9.08 -1.76
N GLY A 194 -10.33 9.00 -2.74
CA GLY A 194 -11.70 8.50 -2.51
C GLY A 194 -11.71 7.05 -2.06
N TRP A 195 -10.96 6.20 -2.73
CA TRP A 195 -10.88 4.78 -2.37
C TRP A 195 -10.25 4.57 -0.99
N GLY A 196 -9.14 5.25 -0.70
CA GLY A 196 -8.52 5.22 0.63
C GLY A 196 -9.46 5.67 1.75
N THR A 197 -10.38 6.58 1.46
CA THR A 197 -11.36 7.08 2.42
C THR A 197 -12.36 6.03 2.89
N VAL A 198 -12.66 5.00 2.08
CA VAL A 198 -13.63 3.94 2.42
C VAL A 198 -13.25 3.22 3.70
N ILE A 199 -11.98 2.87 3.86
CA ILE A 199 -11.49 2.14 5.04
C ILE A 199 -11.64 3.00 6.31
N PHE A 200 -11.31 4.28 6.22
CA PHE A 200 -11.45 5.21 7.35
C PHE A 200 -12.92 5.48 7.69
N LEU A 201 -13.81 5.56 6.69
CA LEU A 201 -15.25 5.71 6.93
C LEU A 201 -15.83 4.46 7.60
N ALA A 202 -15.37 3.26 7.23
CA ALA A 202 -15.77 2.03 7.90
C ALA A 202 -15.29 2.00 9.36
N ALA A 203 -14.07 2.43 9.62
CA ALA A 203 -13.54 2.56 10.97
C ALA A 203 -14.32 3.61 11.79
N LEU A 204 -14.68 4.75 11.20
CA LEU A 204 -15.51 5.77 11.84
C LEU A 204 -16.92 5.26 12.18
N ALA A 205 -17.50 4.44 11.32
CA ALA A 205 -18.82 3.86 11.55
C ALA A 205 -18.83 2.84 12.70
N SER A 206 -17.68 2.31 13.10
CA SER A 206 -17.56 1.39 14.25
C SER A 206 -17.34 2.10 15.59
N VAL A 207 -17.18 3.42 15.59
CA VAL A 207 -17.00 4.19 16.84
C VAL A 207 -18.34 4.27 17.58
N ASP A 208 -18.30 3.97 18.86
CA ASP A 208 -19.48 4.01 19.74
C ASP A 208 -20.09 5.41 19.82
N GLN A 209 -21.37 5.53 19.50
CA GLN A 209 -22.11 6.79 19.53
C GLN A 209 -22.22 7.35 20.95
N GLU A 210 -22.24 6.51 21.99
CA GLU A 210 -22.28 6.93 23.38
C GLU A 210 -21.09 7.84 23.74
N GLN A 211 -19.91 7.60 23.15
CA GLN A 211 -18.74 8.47 23.37
C GLN A 211 -18.96 9.87 22.81
N TYR A 212 -19.64 10.00 21.67
CA TYR A 212 -19.98 11.32 21.11
C TYR A 212 -21.05 12.02 21.94
N GLU A 213 -22.03 11.29 22.42
CA GLU A 213 -23.12 11.83 23.27
C GLU A 213 -22.55 12.31 24.62
N ALA A 214 -21.72 11.51 25.28
CA ALA A 214 -21.04 11.90 26.51
C ALA A 214 -20.22 13.19 26.31
N ALA A 215 -19.43 13.25 25.21
CA ALA A 215 -18.64 14.44 24.90
C ALA A 215 -19.52 15.69 24.63
N ILE A 216 -20.72 15.53 24.08
CA ILE A 216 -21.67 16.61 23.88
C ILE A 216 -22.24 17.11 25.23
N VAL A 217 -22.58 16.20 26.13
CA VAL A 217 -23.04 16.52 27.48
C VAL A 217 -21.97 17.29 28.27
N ASP A 218 -20.69 16.91 28.07
CA ASP A 218 -19.52 17.61 28.65
C ASP A 218 -19.21 18.96 27.96
N GLY A 219 -20.04 19.42 27.01
CA GLY A 219 -19.88 20.70 26.31
C GLY A 219 -18.76 20.70 25.27
N ALA A 220 -18.31 19.54 24.79
CA ALA A 220 -17.26 19.46 23.78
C ALA A 220 -17.79 19.91 22.41
N GLY A 221 -17.23 20.98 21.86
CA GLY A 221 -17.44 21.43 20.49
C GLY A 221 -16.87 20.46 19.45
N ARG A 222 -17.18 20.67 18.14
CA ARG A 222 -16.80 19.76 17.03
C ARG A 222 -15.30 19.45 16.99
N PHE A 223 -14.42 20.45 17.10
CA PHE A 223 -12.97 20.24 17.10
C PHE A 223 -12.49 19.43 18.32
N ARG A 224 -13.06 19.66 19.51
CA ARG A 224 -12.70 18.88 20.71
C ARG A 224 -13.10 17.42 20.55
N ARG A 225 -14.28 17.11 20.00
CA ARG A 225 -14.72 15.74 19.69
C ARG A 225 -13.84 15.10 18.63
N LEU A 226 -13.44 15.83 17.57
CA LEU A 226 -12.51 15.34 16.55
C LEU A 226 -11.19 14.87 17.17
N TRP A 227 -10.59 15.69 18.03
CA TRP A 227 -9.26 15.40 18.62
C TRP A 227 -9.30 14.36 19.73
N HIS A 228 -10.37 14.28 20.53
CA HIS A 228 -10.40 13.44 21.74
C HIS A 228 -11.27 12.18 21.59
N VAL A 229 -12.12 12.10 20.58
CA VAL A 229 -12.95 10.91 20.32
C VAL A 229 -12.61 10.32 18.95
N THR A 230 -12.75 11.10 17.88
CA THR A 230 -12.66 10.59 16.51
C THR A 230 -11.26 10.15 16.13
N LEU A 231 -10.24 10.99 16.30
CA LEU A 231 -8.85 10.67 15.96
C LEU A 231 -8.26 9.54 16.82
N PRO A 232 -8.47 9.50 18.16
CA PRO A 232 -8.05 8.35 18.94
C PRO A 232 -8.70 7.03 18.50
N ALA A 233 -9.98 7.03 18.14
CA ALA A 233 -10.67 5.84 17.64
C ALA A 233 -10.09 5.35 16.28
N LEU A 234 -9.64 6.26 15.42
CA LEU A 234 -8.98 5.93 14.15
C LEU A 234 -7.51 5.50 14.31
N ARG A 235 -6.89 5.71 15.46
CA ARG A 235 -5.45 5.54 15.65
C ARG A 235 -4.95 4.15 15.24
N SER A 236 -5.64 3.10 15.63
CA SER A 236 -5.28 1.72 15.27
C SER A 236 -5.31 1.52 13.74
N THR A 237 -6.36 2.00 13.08
CA THR A 237 -6.49 1.90 11.62
C THR A 237 -5.41 2.71 10.92
N ILE A 238 -5.11 3.92 11.38
CA ILE A 238 -4.03 4.76 10.84
C ILE A 238 -2.69 4.05 10.95
N VAL A 239 -2.37 3.48 12.12
CA VAL A 239 -1.10 2.78 12.36
C VAL A 239 -0.97 1.55 11.47
N ILE A 240 -2.01 0.72 11.37
CA ILE A 240 -1.99 -0.47 10.51
C ILE A 240 -1.78 -0.09 9.05
N LEU A 241 -2.53 0.89 8.53
CA LEU A 241 -2.39 1.34 7.15
C LEU A 241 -1.04 2.01 6.88
N LEU A 242 -0.48 2.72 7.86
CA LEU A 242 0.86 3.29 7.76
C LEU A 242 1.93 2.19 7.67
N ILE A 243 1.85 1.14 8.50
CA ILE A 243 2.78 0.01 8.44
C ILE A 243 2.72 -0.67 7.07
N LEU A 244 1.50 -0.93 6.55
CA LEU A 244 1.31 -1.50 5.22
C LEU A 244 1.87 -0.60 4.11
N ARG A 245 1.70 0.73 4.24
CA ARG A 245 2.25 1.69 3.28
C ARG A 245 3.78 1.70 3.30
N LEU A 246 4.38 1.64 4.48
CA LEU A 246 5.84 1.55 4.64
C LEU A 246 6.42 0.25 4.06
N GLY A 247 5.67 -0.85 4.08
CA GLY A 247 6.07 -2.09 3.42
C GLY A 247 6.25 -1.95 1.89
N ASN A 248 5.49 -1.03 1.28
CA ASN A 248 5.56 -0.71 -0.15
C ASN A 248 6.27 0.63 -0.42
N PHE A 249 7.12 1.09 0.51
CA PHE A 249 7.73 2.43 0.46
C PHE A 249 8.53 2.69 -0.82
N LEU A 250 9.24 1.68 -1.34
CA LEU A 250 10.00 1.80 -2.58
C LEU A 250 9.19 1.47 -3.85
N ASP A 251 7.91 1.18 -3.72
CA ASP A 251 7.00 0.97 -4.84
C ASP A 251 6.26 2.28 -5.15
N THR A 252 6.74 2.98 -6.16
CA THR A 252 6.32 4.35 -6.48
C THR A 252 5.27 4.46 -7.58
N GLY A 253 4.74 3.31 -8.06
CA GLY A 253 3.71 3.31 -9.08
C GLY A 253 4.27 3.35 -10.51
N PHE A 254 4.87 2.24 -10.96
CA PHE A 254 5.49 2.09 -12.27
C PHE A 254 4.68 2.71 -13.42
N GLN A 255 3.40 2.30 -13.55
CA GLN A 255 2.60 2.64 -14.73
C GLN A 255 2.39 4.15 -14.90
N GLN A 256 2.11 4.86 -13.81
CA GLN A 256 1.93 6.31 -13.82
C GLN A 256 3.22 7.03 -14.23
N ILE A 257 4.33 6.69 -13.56
CA ILE A 257 5.62 7.33 -13.78
C ILE A 257 6.10 7.06 -15.21
N TYR A 258 5.97 5.81 -15.68
CA TYR A 258 6.34 5.42 -17.04
C TYR A 258 5.58 6.23 -18.11
N LEU A 259 4.26 6.42 -17.94
CA LEU A 259 3.42 7.18 -18.87
C LEU A 259 3.71 8.69 -18.87
N MET A 260 4.17 9.24 -17.73
CA MET A 260 4.42 10.67 -17.57
C MET A 260 5.89 11.07 -17.76
N SER A 261 6.80 10.08 -17.81
CA SER A 261 8.23 10.32 -18.01
C SER A 261 8.55 10.61 -19.47
N ASN A 262 9.49 11.53 -19.72
CA ASN A 262 10.05 11.84 -21.02
C ASN A 262 11.54 12.20 -20.89
N SER A 263 12.22 12.42 -22.01
CA SER A 263 13.66 12.70 -22.01
C SER A 263 14.07 13.93 -21.20
N LEU A 264 13.19 14.93 -21.06
CA LEU A 264 13.49 16.20 -20.38
C LEU A 264 13.30 16.10 -18.85
N ASN A 265 12.36 15.28 -18.39
CA ASN A 265 12.09 15.12 -16.95
C ASN A 265 12.71 13.85 -16.33
N ARG A 266 13.37 13.01 -17.13
CA ARG A 266 13.95 11.71 -16.73
C ARG A 266 14.87 11.79 -15.52
N GLY A 267 15.63 12.89 -15.38
CA GLY A 267 16.52 13.11 -14.23
C GLY A 267 15.82 13.07 -12.86
N VAL A 268 14.52 13.37 -12.80
CA VAL A 268 13.69 13.35 -11.58
C VAL A 268 12.59 12.29 -11.61
N ALA A 269 12.30 11.74 -12.80
CA ALA A 269 11.26 10.73 -13.02
C ALA A 269 11.78 9.29 -12.85
N ASP A 270 13.04 9.02 -13.22
CA ASP A 270 13.58 7.67 -13.12
C ASP A 270 13.60 7.19 -11.67
N VAL A 271 12.90 6.08 -11.43
CA VAL A 271 12.79 5.36 -10.16
C VAL A 271 13.16 3.90 -10.34
N PHE A 272 13.30 3.13 -9.26
CA PHE A 272 13.65 1.71 -9.37
C PHE A 272 12.68 0.93 -10.26
N ASP A 273 11.38 1.21 -10.20
CA ASP A 273 10.37 0.47 -10.98
C ASP A 273 10.53 0.68 -12.49
N THR A 274 10.74 1.92 -12.94
CA THR A 274 10.97 2.23 -14.36
C THR A 274 12.32 1.72 -14.82
N TYR A 275 13.34 1.77 -13.98
CA TYR A 275 14.66 1.26 -14.25
C TYR A 275 14.68 -0.27 -14.43
N VAL A 276 14.06 -1.00 -13.50
CA VAL A 276 13.90 -2.47 -13.58
C VAL A 276 13.21 -2.88 -14.87
N TYR A 277 12.17 -2.16 -15.28
CA TYR A 277 11.48 -2.42 -16.53
C TYR A 277 12.40 -2.19 -17.75
N PHE A 278 13.08 -1.05 -17.79
CA PHE A 278 13.96 -0.71 -18.92
C PHE A 278 15.10 -1.73 -19.05
N VAL A 279 15.87 -1.92 -17.99
CA VAL A 279 17.04 -2.79 -18.00
C VAL A 279 16.63 -4.26 -18.13
N GLY A 280 15.57 -4.67 -17.40
CA GLY A 280 15.12 -6.07 -17.39
C GLY A 280 14.42 -6.48 -18.66
N ILE A 281 13.48 -5.69 -19.14
CA ILE A 281 12.60 -6.09 -20.26
C ILE A 281 13.11 -5.55 -21.59
N THR A 282 13.56 -4.28 -21.65
CA THR A 282 13.98 -3.68 -22.90
C THR A 282 15.40 -4.06 -23.30
N GLU A 283 16.33 -4.14 -22.33
CA GLU A 283 17.73 -4.50 -22.56
C GLU A 283 18.00 -6.00 -22.33
N GLY A 284 17.04 -6.75 -21.75
CA GLY A 284 17.15 -8.19 -21.54
C GLY A 284 18.04 -8.62 -20.37
N ALA A 285 18.48 -7.68 -19.51
CA ALA A 285 19.29 -7.97 -18.33
C ALA A 285 18.44 -8.48 -17.16
N PHE A 286 17.82 -9.66 -17.34
CA PHE A 286 16.86 -10.25 -16.38
C PHE A 286 17.45 -10.45 -14.99
N SER A 287 18.67 -10.96 -14.90
CA SER A 287 19.34 -11.24 -13.63
C SER A 287 19.57 -9.97 -12.80
N TYR A 288 20.14 -8.98 -13.44
CA TYR A 288 20.42 -7.69 -12.80
C TYR A 288 19.13 -7.00 -12.35
N SER A 289 18.11 -6.95 -13.21
CA SER A 289 16.82 -6.34 -12.85
C SER A 289 16.10 -7.08 -11.72
N THR A 290 16.24 -8.43 -11.66
CA THR A 290 15.71 -9.24 -10.56
C THR A 290 16.45 -8.95 -9.26
N ALA A 291 17.76 -8.75 -9.29
CA ALA A 291 18.54 -8.34 -8.13
C ALA A 291 18.08 -6.98 -7.57
N VAL A 292 17.81 -6.01 -8.44
CA VAL A 292 17.24 -4.70 -8.04
C VAL A 292 15.85 -4.87 -7.41
N GLY A 293 14.98 -5.70 -8.01
CA GLY A 293 13.66 -6.01 -7.46
C GLY A 293 13.74 -6.70 -6.10
N LEU A 294 14.68 -7.63 -5.92
CA LEU A 294 14.91 -8.30 -4.64
C LEU A 294 15.41 -7.33 -3.57
N PHE A 295 16.33 -6.42 -3.92
CA PHE A 295 16.76 -5.33 -3.03
C PHE A 295 15.55 -4.51 -2.52
N LYS A 296 14.67 -4.07 -3.41
CA LYS A 296 13.43 -3.36 -3.02
C LYS A 296 12.59 -4.17 -2.04
N SER A 297 12.42 -5.47 -2.31
CA SER A 297 11.63 -6.36 -1.45
C SER A 297 12.23 -6.52 -0.06
N VAL A 298 13.56 -6.67 0.02
CA VAL A 298 14.28 -6.74 1.31
C VAL A 298 14.11 -5.45 2.12
N VAL A 299 14.28 -4.29 1.46
CA VAL A 299 14.05 -3.00 2.13
C VAL A 299 12.60 -2.87 2.61
N GLY A 300 11.62 -3.27 1.80
CA GLY A 300 10.21 -3.28 2.20
C GLY A 300 9.95 -4.15 3.43
N ILE A 301 10.51 -5.35 3.48
CA ILE A 301 10.41 -6.26 4.66
C ILE A 301 11.04 -5.61 5.90
N VAL A 302 12.21 -5.02 5.78
CA VAL A 302 12.89 -4.34 6.91
C VAL A 302 12.04 -3.18 7.42
N LEU A 303 11.46 -2.39 6.52
CA LEU A 303 10.60 -1.27 6.90
C LEU A 303 9.30 -1.73 7.58
N ILE A 304 8.62 -2.76 7.05
CA ILE A 304 7.37 -3.25 7.65
C ILE A 304 7.61 -3.85 9.06
N VAL A 305 8.67 -4.67 9.21
CA VAL A 305 9.01 -5.28 10.50
C VAL A 305 9.47 -4.21 11.49
N GLY A 306 10.26 -3.24 11.02
CA GLY A 306 10.70 -2.11 11.85
C GLY A 306 9.54 -1.25 12.34
N ALA A 307 8.63 -0.91 11.44
CA ALA A 307 7.44 -0.12 11.75
C ALA A 307 6.47 -0.87 12.69
N ASP A 308 6.26 -2.18 12.48
CA ASP A 308 5.43 -3.01 13.36
C ASP A 308 6.00 -3.07 14.79
N ARG A 309 7.32 -3.30 14.92
CA ARG A 309 7.98 -3.30 16.23
C ARG A 309 7.90 -1.93 16.92
N LEU A 310 8.04 -0.85 16.17
CA LEU A 310 7.92 0.51 16.72
C LEU A 310 6.49 0.79 17.19
N ALA A 311 5.48 0.43 16.39
CA ALA A 311 4.08 0.58 16.77
C ALA A 311 3.75 -0.17 18.08
N LYS A 312 4.20 -1.41 18.22
CA LYS A 312 4.04 -2.20 19.46
C LYS A 312 4.71 -1.56 20.65
N LYS A 313 5.93 -1.03 20.51
CA LYS A 313 6.62 -0.30 21.60
C LYS A 313 5.85 0.95 22.02
N LEU A 314 5.11 1.58 21.12
CA LEU A 314 4.27 2.75 21.40
C LEU A 314 2.86 2.36 21.92
N GLY A 315 2.63 1.07 22.25
CA GLY A 315 1.36 0.58 22.79
C GLY A 315 0.24 0.52 21.77
N GLN A 316 0.57 0.48 20.47
CA GLN A 316 -0.39 0.31 19.38
C GLN A 316 -0.45 -1.15 18.94
N GLY A 317 -1.63 -1.59 18.46
CA GLY A 317 -1.73 -2.90 17.80
C GLY A 317 -0.83 -2.95 16.57
N GLY A 318 -0.06 -4.05 16.43
CA GLY A 318 0.73 -4.33 15.24
C GLY A 318 -0.03 -5.19 14.24
N LEU A 319 0.67 -5.55 13.14
CA LEU A 319 0.15 -6.48 12.13
C LEU A 319 0.33 -7.96 12.52
N PHE A 320 1.36 -8.28 13.30
CA PHE A 320 1.76 -9.64 13.67
C PHE A 320 1.58 -9.89 15.14
#